data_b7781084ed822c813200a96f4e1a7382
#
_entry.id   b7781084ed822c813200a96f4e1a7382
#
_cell.length_a   1.000
_cell.length_b   1.000
_cell.length_c   1.000
_cell.angle_alpha   90.00
_cell.angle_beta   90.00
_cell.angle_gamma   90.00
#
_symmetry.space_group_name_H-M   'P 1'
#
loop_
_entity.id
_entity.type
_entity.pdbx_description
1 polymer ?
#
loop_
_entity_poly.entity_id
_entity_poly.type
_entity_poly.pdbx_seq_one_letter_code
_entity_poly.pdbx_strand_id
1 'polypeptide(L)'
;MPSAQSASITIVYMGDSITEGQYVHHSLRWTTLVTAALRRQYEAGGSEFHFFFNRGVSGETTRQGLERFPRDVQNARPEVMTLQFGLNDCNCWDTDLGLPRVSEAAYRANLVEMIDRARRFGTRHIVLSTNHPTLRHRVLAGGQSLETRRKHYNEIVREVAAATRVILCDIEQAFATIAPEQLKDMLLPEPDVLHLSQAGHQHYAAAILPHLQRCVENIIRREESAA
;
A
#
# COMPACT_ATOMS: atom_id res chain seq x y z
N MET A 1 40.91 -8.95 -1.01
CA MET A 1 39.65 -9.10 -0.27
C MET A 1 38.52 -8.86 -1.27
N PRO A 2 37.66 -9.84 -1.63
CA PRO A 2 36.46 -9.52 -2.38
C PRO A 2 35.64 -8.54 -1.55
N SER A 3 35.32 -7.40 -2.09
CA SER A 3 34.37 -6.47 -1.47
C SER A 3 33.05 -7.21 -1.29
N ALA A 4 32.54 -7.27 -0.06
CA ALA A 4 31.19 -7.74 0.17
C ALA A 4 30.29 -6.98 -0.82
N GLN A 5 29.64 -7.71 -1.74
CA GLN A 5 28.68 -7.13 -2.64
C GLN A 5 27.55 -6.57 -1.76
N SER A 6 27.41 -5.24 -1.74
CA SER A 6 26.33 -4.60 -1.01
C SER A 6 24.99 -5.05 -1.57
N ALA A 7 24.04 -5.34 -0.68
CA ALA A 7 22.69 -5.74 -1.05
C ALA A 7 22.06 -4.66 -1.92
N SER A 8 21.69 -5.01 -3.15
CA SER A 8 20.95 -4.12 -4.04
C SER A 8 19.45 -4.30 -3.82
N ILE A 9 18.77 -3.30 -3.26
CA ILE A 9 17.36 -3.40 -2.90
C ILE A 9 16.53 -2.42 -3.72
N THR A 10 15.55 -2.95 -4.44
CA THR A 10 14.52 -2.19 -5.14
C THR A 10 13.18 -2.35 -4.42
N ILE A 11 12.51 -1.25 -4.14
CA ILE A 11 11.18 -1.22 -3.51
C ILE A 11 10.17 -0.57 -4.45
N VAL A 12 9.05 -1.25 -4.68
CA VAL A 12 7.90 -0.71 -5.42
C VAL A 12 6.73 -0.50 -4.48
N TYR A 13 6.20 0.72 -4.46
CA TYR A 13 4.95 1.07 -3.79
C TYR A 13 3.82 1.05 -4.82
N MET A 14 3.04 -0.02 -4.87
CA MET A 14 1.94 -0.24 -5.82
C MET A 14 0.61 0.12 -5.17
N GLY A 15 -0.21 0.94 -5.82
CA GLY A 15 -1.50 1.32 -5.27
C GLY A 15 -2.26 2.39 -6.05
N ASP A 16 -3.23 2.98 -5.39
CA ASP A 16 -4.10 4.04 -5.90
C ASP A 16 -3.63 5.45 -5.47
N SER A 17 -4.57 6.40 -5.33
CA SER A 17 -4.30 7.79 -4.93
C SER A 17 -3.65 7.92 -3.55
N ILE A 18 -3.88 6.98 -2.65
CA ILE A 18 -3.28 6.98 -1.30
C ILE A 18 -1.78 6.65 -1.39
N THR A 19 -1.42 5.74 -2.26
CA THR A 19 -0.01 5.41 -2.54
C THR A 19 0.66 6.52 -3.37
N GLU A 20 -0.01 7.08 -4.36
CA GLU A 20 0.47 8.24 -5.10
C GLU A 20 0.76 9.42 -4.18
N GLY A 21 -0.07 9.61 -3.13
CA GLY A 21 -0.04 10.76 -2.24
C GLY A 21 -0.69 11.98 -2.88
N GLN A 22 -1.86 11.75 -3.51
CA GLN A 22 -2.63 12.80 -4.18
C GLN A 22 -2.88 13.98 -3.25
N TYR A 23 -2.80 15.19 -3.80
CA TYR A 23 -3.02 16.49 -3.14
C TYR A 23 -1.99 16.89 -2.06
N VAL A 24 -0.98 16.06 -1.78
CA VAL A 24 0.07 16.39 -0.83
C VAL A 24 1.40 16.55 -1.57
N HIS A 25 2.18 17.55 -1.16
CA HIS A 25 3.51 17.79 -1.75
C HIS A 25 4.36 16.51 -1.64
N HIS A 26 5.12 16.20 -2.69
CA HIS A 26 5.84 14.92 -2.80
C HIS A 26 6.73 14.60 -1.59
N SER A 27 7.36 15.60 -0.96
CA SER A 27 8.23 15.41 0.21
C SER A 27 7.48 14.97 1.48
N LEU A 28 6.16 15.14 1.51
CA LEU A 28 5.29 14.84 2.66
C LEU A 28 4.50 13.54 2.48
N ARG A 29 4.64 12.89 1.33
CA ARG A 29 3.96 11.62 1.03
C ARG A 29 4.54 10.49 1.87
N TRP A 30 3.70 9.58 2.33
CA TRP A 30 4.16 8.45 3.14
C TRP A 30 5.26 7.64 2.45
N THR A 31 5.18 7.45 1.14
CA THR A 31 6.21 6.75 0.35
C THR A 31 7.57 7.45 0.41
N THR A 32 7.60 8.79 0.33
CA THR A 32 8.83 9.58 0.45
C THR A 32 9.38 9.56 1.87
N LEU A 33 8.51 9.68 2.88
CA LEU A 33 8.90 9.63 4.29
C LEU A 33 9.56 8.29 4.65
N VAL A 34 8.94 7.19 4.21
CA VAL A 34 9.47 5.83 4.43
C VAL A 34 10.79 5.63 3.66
N THR A 35 10.86 6.05 2.40
CA THR A 35 12.09 5.99 1.60
C THR A 35 13.24 6.71 2.29
N ALA A 36 13.01 7.94 2.77
CA ALA A 36 14.02 8.72 3.48
C ALA A 36 14.46 8.05 4.80
N ALA A 37 13.53 7.44 5.53
CA ALA A 37 13.85 6.73 6.77
C ALA A 37 14.70 5.47 6.51
N LEU A 38 14.35 4.67 5.50
CA LEU A 38 15.10 3.46 5.13
C LEU A 38 16.50 3.82 4.64
N ARG A 39 16.64 4.81 3.75
CA ARG A 39 17.95 5.29 3.28
C ARG A 39 18.83 5.72 4.44
N ARG A 40 18.32 6.59 5.30
CA ARG A 40 19.08 7.06 6.46
C ARG A 40 19.56 5.95 7.37
N GLN A 41 18.76 4.90 7.55
CA GLN A 41 19.08 3.79 8.45
C GLN A 41 20.09 2.80 7.84
N TYR A 42 19.96 2.47 6.57
CA TYR A 42 20.69 1.34 5.97
C TYR A 42 21.82 1.78 5.01
N GLU A 43 21.71 2.93 4.31
CA GLU A 43 22.81 3.40 3.43
C GLU A 43 24.06 3.77 4.23
N ALA A 44 23.90 4.32 5.43
CA ALA A 44 25.03 4.58 6.34
C ALA A 44 25.78 3.30 6.77
N GLY A 45 25.11 2.13 6.74
CA GLY A 45 25.67 0.81 7.02
C GLY A 45 26.25 0.09 5.79
N GLY A 46 26.32 0.75 4.62
CA GLY A 46 26.89 0.19 3.40
C GLY A 46 25.91 -0.59 2.51
N SER A 47 24.62 -0.62 2.83
CA SER A 47 23.59 -1.16 1.93
C SER A 47 23.26 -0.16 0.83
N GLU A 48 23.13 -0.63 -0.40
CA GLU A 48 22.76 0.21 -1.53
C GLU A 48 21.27 0.00 -1.89
N PHE A 49 20.48 1.07 -1.77
CA PHE A 49 19.14 1.08 -2.37
C PHE A 49 19.23 1.58 -3.80
N HIS A 50 18.94 0.69 -4.76
CA HIS A 50 19.00 1.07 -6.16
C HIS A 50 17.83 1.94 -6.55
N PHE A 51 16.61 1.53 -6.25
CA PHE A 51 15.43 2.26 -6.66
C PHE A 51 14.26 2.16 -5.68
N PHE A 52 13.55 3.27 -5.55
CA PHE A 52 12.24 3.35 -4.93
C PHE A 52 11.26 3.88 -5.96
N PHE A 53 10.26 3.08 -6.30
CA PHE A 53 9.25 3.47 -7.27
C PHE A 53 7.90 3.66 -6.61
N ASN A 54 7.39 4.89 -6.60
CA ASN A 54 5.98 5.12 -6.33
C ASN A 54 5.19 4.82 -7.61
N ARG A 55 4.38 3.77 -7.57
CA ARG A 55 3.48 3.29 -8.61
C ARG A 55 2.02 3.42 -8.16
N GLY A 56 1.71 4.43 -7.36
CA GLY A 56 0.35 4.86 -7.09
C GLY A 56 -0.22 5.61 -8.28
N VAL A 57 -1.48 5.35 -8.63
CA VAL A 57 -2.22 6.08 -9.67
C VAL A 57 -3.63 6.39 -9.17
N SER A 58 -3.94 7.68 -9.11
CA SER A 58 -5.22 8.16 -8.59
C SER A 58 -6.43 7.58 -9.33
N GLY A 59 -7.45 7.22 -8.56
CA GLY A 59 -8.71 6.73 -9.09
C GLY A 59 -8.71 5.27 -9.56
N GLU A 60 -7.57 4.60 -9.58
CA GLU A 60 -7.47 3.23 -10.06
C GLU A 60 -7.99 2.18 -9.06
N THR A 61 -8.52 1.14 -9.63
CA THR A 61 -8.94 -0.10 -8.96
C THR A 61 -7.90 -1.19 -9.15
N THR A 62 -8.07 -2.32 -8.48
CA THR A 62 -7.23 -3.51 -8.70
C THR A 62 -7.22 -4.01 -10.14
N ARG A 63 -8.29 -3.77 -10.94
CA ARG A 63 -8.32 -4.13 -12.38
C ARG A 63 -7.26 -3.37 -13.17
N GLN A 64 -7.25 -2.04 -13.05
CA GLN A 64 -6.26 -1.19 -13.71
C GLN A 64 -4.85 -1.45 -13.17
N GLY A 65 -4.74 -1.70 -11.85
CA GLY A 65 -3.50 -2.15 -11.25
C GLY A 65 -2.93 -3.41 -11.93
N LEU A 66 -3.75 -4.43 -12.20
CA LEU A 66 -3.34 -5.63 -12.92
C LEU A 66 -2.92 -5.36 -14.37
N GLU A 67 -3.64 -4.50 -15.09
CA GLU A 67 -3.32 -4.15 -16.47
C GLU A 67 -1.92 -3.53 -16.61
N ARG A 68 -1.53 -2.68 -15.66
CA ARG A 68 -0.19 -2.04 -15.67
C ARG A 68 0.86 -2.79 -14.87
N PHE A 69 0.51 -3.88 -14.21
CA PHE A 69 1.42 -4.65 -13.34
C PHE A 69 2.69 -5.12 -14.04
N PRO A 70 2.66 -5.60 -15.30
CA PRO A 70 3.87 -5.95 -16.04
C PRO A 70 4.86 -4.79 -16.17
N ARG A 71 4.37 -3.61 -16.53
CA ARG A 71 5.19 -2.41 -16.70
C ARG A 71 5.76 -1.90 -15.38
N ASP A 72 4.92 -1.87 -14.33
CA ASP A 72 5.22 -1.13 -13.10
C ASP A 72 5.91 -1.97 -12.04
N VAL A 73 5.69 -3.29 -12.03
CA VAL A 73 6.23 -4.21 -11.04
C VAL A 73 7.14 -5.25 -11.67
N GLN A 74 6.66 -6.00 -12.68
CA GLN A 74 7.41 -7.12 -13.23
C GLN A 74 8.72 -6.67 -13.91
N ASN A 75 8.70 -5.54 -14.63
CA ASN A 75 9.91 -4.98 -15.24
C ASN A 75 10.91 -4.46 -14.19
N ALA A 76 10.42 -3.95 -13.07
CA ALA A 76 11.26 -3.45 -11.98
C ALA A 76 11.89 -4.56 -11.14
N ARG A 77 11.28 -5.77 -11.12
CA ARG A 77 11.72 -6.93 -10.32
C ARG A 77 12.08 -6.56 -8.88
N PRO A 78 11.19 -5.92 -8.12
CA PRO A 78 11.53 -5.44 -6.80
C PRO A 78 11.76 -6.58 -5.81
N GLU A 79 12.71 -6.42 -4.90
CA GLU A 79 12.88 -7.30 -3.73
C GLU A 79 11.73 -7.13 -2.74
N VAL A 80 11.20 -5.91 -2.63
CA VAL A 80 10.09 -5.58 -1.75
C VAL A 80 9.00 -4.85 -2.51
N MET A 81 7.74 -5.26 -2.35
CA MET A 81 6.57 -4.57 -2.88
C MET A 81 5.58 -4.27 -1.77
N THR A 82 5.05 -3.04 -1.73
CA THR A 82 3.80 -2.77 -1.01
C THR A 82 2.63 -2.81 -1.98
N LEU A 83 1.47 -3.23 -1.50
CA LEU A 83 0.25 -3.33 -2.29
C LEU A 83 -0.91 -2.73 -1.50
N GLN A 84 -1.50 -1.64 -2.01
CA GLN A 84 -2.63 -0.95 -1.39
C GLN A 84 -3.65 -0.55 -2.46
N PHE A 85 -4.84 -1.11 -2.39
CA PHE A 85 -6.03 -0.79 -3.17
C PHE A 85 -7.28 -1.04 -2.34
N GLY A 86 -8.43 -0.59 -2.81
CA GLY A 86 -9.72 -0.96 -2.23
C GLY A 86 -10.70 0.19 -2.09
N LEU A 87 -10.23 1.43 -1.85
CA LEU A 87 -11.11 2.60 -1.74
C LEU A 87 -11.88 2.87 -3.03
N ASN A 88 -11.24 2.67 -4.19
CA ASN A 88 -11.90 2.77 -5.48
C ASN A 88 -12.68 1.51 -5.84
N ASP A 89 -12.17 0.33 -5.48
CA ASP A 89 -12.81 -0.95 -5.75
C ASP A 89 -14.18 -1.05 -5.08
N CYS A 90 -14.25 -0.68 -3.80
CA CYS A 90 -15.48 -0.72 -3.01
C CYS A 90 -16.45 0.42 -3.33
N ASN A 91 -16.00 1.50 -3.98
CA ASN A 91 -16.85 2.60 -4.38
C ASN A 91 -17.74 2.21 -5.58
N CYS A 92 -18.73 3.04 -5.92
CA CYS A 92 -19.56 2.88 -7.10
C CYS A 92 -19.84 4.25 -7.72
N TRP A 93 -20.10 4.26 -9.03
CA TRP A 93 -20.67 5.41 -9.71
C TRP A 93 -22.19 5.43 -9.51
N ASP A 94 -22.82 6.58 -9.71
CA ASP A 94 -24.29 6.70 -9.58
C ASP A 94 -25.01 5.82 -10.62
N THR A 95 -24.37 5.61 -11.78
CA THR A 95 -24.84 4.72 -12.84
C THR A 95 -24.74 3.22 -12.54
N ASP A 96 -23.98 2.85 -11.49
CA ASP A 96 -23.76 1.43 -11.17
C ASP A 96 -24.87 0.83 -10.30
N LEU A 97 -25.89 1.62 -9.96
CA LEU A 97 -27.03 1.18 -9.12
C LEU A 97 -26.59 0.52 -7.81
N GLY A 98 -25.50 1.00 -7.22
CA GLY A 98 -24.94 0.50 -5.96
C GLY A 98 -23.98 -0.68 -6.08
N LEU A 99 -23.73 -1.21 -7.27
CA LEU A 99 -22.68 -2.21 -7.48
C LEU A 99 -21.30 -1.59 -7.27
N PRO A 100 -20.37 -2.30 -6.62
CA PRO A 100 -19.00 -1.81 -6.50
C PRO A 100 -18.29 -1.81 -7.85
N ARG A 101 -17.34 -0.90 -8.04
CA ARG A 101 -16.53 -0.84 -9.27
C ARG A 101 -15.78 -2.14 -9.54
N VAL A 102 -15.39 -2.86 -8.48
CA VAL A 102 -14.86 -4.22 -8.52
C VAL A 102 -15.58 -5.05 -7.48
N SER A 103 -16.23 -6.13 -7.86
CA SER A 103 -16.90 -7.01 -6.91
C SER A 103 -15.93 -7.64 -5.91
N GLU A 104 -16.41 -8.04 -4.73
CA GLU A 104 -15.59 -8.65 -3.69
C GLU A 104 -14.81 -9.88 -4.20
N ALA A 105 -15.46 -10.73 -4.98
CA ALA A 105 -14.81 -11.90 -5.58
C ALA A 105 -13.69 -11.51 -6.57
N ALA A 106 -13.93 -10.51 -7.42
CA ALA A 106 -12.94 -10.02 -8.36
C ALA A 106 -11.79 -9.27 -7.63
N TYR A 107 -12.10 -8.49 -6.58
CA TYR A 107 -11.10 -7.82 -5.76
C TYR A 107 -10.13 -8.82 -5.12
N ARG A 108 -10.68 -9.87 -4.51
CA ARG A 108 -9.89 -10.99 -3.95
C ARG A 108 -9.00 -11.63 -5.00
N ALA A 109 -9.56 -12.00 -6.14
CA ALA A 109 -8.83 -12.65 -7.22
C ALA A 109 -7.70 -11.77 -7.76
N ASN A 110 -7.96 -10.47 -7.94
CA ASN A 110 -6.97 -9.51 -8.42
C ASN A 110 -5.79 -9.35 -7.44
N LEU A 111 -6.06 -9.27 -6.13
CA LEU A 111 -5.00 -9.20 -5.11
C LEU A 111 -4.14 -10.46 -5.11
N VAL A 112 -4.76 -11.63 -5.17
CA VAL A 112 -4.04 -12.93 -5.24
C VAL A 112 -3.18 -12.98 -6.49
N GLU A 113 -3.72 -12.60 -7.64
CA GLU A 113 -2.97 -12.61 -8.90
C GLU A 113 -1.77 -11.64 -8.87
N MET A 114 -1.92 -10.42 -8.35
CA MET A 114 -0.80 -9.48 -8.19
C MET A 114 0.31 -10.07 -7.30
N ILE A 115 -0.07 -10.72 -6.20
CA ILE A 115 0.88 -11.37 -5.28
C ILE A 115 1.62 -12.51 -5.98
N ASP A 116 0.90 -13.37 -6.71
CA ASP A 116 1.50 -14.49 -7.43
C ASP A 116 2.44 -14.03 -8.55
N ARG A 117 2.03 -13.01 -9.31
CA ARG A 117 2.87 -12.40 -10.34
C ARG A 117 4.14 -11.80 -9.73
N ALA A 118 4.04 -11.01 -8.65
CA ALA A 118 5.21 -10.43 -7.98
C ALA A 118 6.20 -11.51 -7.57
N ARG A 119 5.74 -12.59 -6.93
CA ARG A 119 6.60 -13.71 -6.52
C ARG A 119 7.30 -14.39 -7.69
N ARG A 120 6.58 -14.64 -8.79
CA ARG A 120 7.16 -15.25 -10.01
C ARG A 120 8.24 -14.38 -10.63
N PHE A 121 8.19 -13.07 -10.45
CA PHE A 121 9.18 -12.12 -10.92
C PHE A 121 10.26 -11.77 -9.89
N GLY A 122 10.35 -12.53 -8.78
CA GLY A 122 11.44 -12.47 -7.84
C GLY A 122 11.22 -11.62 -6.59
N THR A 123 10.02 -11.02 -6.42
CA THR A 123 9.71 -10.26 -5.20
C THR A 123 9.76 -11.17 -3.98
N ARG A 124 10.67 -10.84 -3.06
CA ARG A 124 10.93 -11.64 -1.85
C ARG A 124 9.95 -11.32 -0.72
N HIS A 125 9.57 -10.06 -0.58
CA HIS A 125 8.67 -9.58 0.47
C HIS A 125 7.55 -8.74 -0.11
N ILE A 126 6.33 -9.04 0.30
CA ILE A 126 5.13 -8.30 -0.09
C ILE A 126 4.42 -7.85 1.19
N VAL A 127 4.14 -6.55 1.27
CA VAL A 127 3.37 -5.93 2.35
C VAL A 127 2.03 -5.51 1.78
N LEU A 128 0.96 -6.20 2.16
CA LEU A 128 -0.41 -5.90 1.76
C LEU A 128 -1.07 -5.05 2.84
N SER A 129 -1.63 -3.90 2.45
CA SER A 129 -2.21 -2.93 3.38
C SER A 129 -3.73 -2.88 3.30
N THR A 130 -4.40 -2.80 4.45
CA THR A 130 -5.81 -2.38 4.53
C THR A 130 -5.95 -0.89 4.25
N ASN A 131 -7.17 -0.41 4.04
CA ASN A 131 -7.48 0.99 3.81
C ASN A 131 -7.86 1.69 5.10
N HIS A 132 -7.38 2.91 5.30
CA HIS A 132 -7.73 3.77 6.41
C HIS A 132 -9.24 4.14 6.38
N PRO A 133 -9.83 4.55 7.53
CA PRO A 133 -11.21 5.06 7.58
C PRO A 133 -11.34 6.39 6.85
N THR A 134 -12.54 6.70 6.38
CA THR A 134 -12.87 7.98 5.74
C THR A 134 -14.02 8.66 6.48
N LEU A 135 -14.17 9.96 6.27
CA LEU A 135 -15.33 10.74 6.73
C LEU A 135 -16.32 11.03 5.60
N ARG A 136 -16.15 10.35 4.46
CA ARG A 136 -17.07 10.48 3.34
C ARG A 136 -18.37 9.74 3.63
N HIS A 137 -19.31 10.44 4.25
CA HIS A 137 -20.63 9.93 4.59
C HIS A 137 -21.49 9.78 3.34
N ARG A 138 -21.21 8.76 2.53
CA ARG A 138 -21.98 8.43 1.33
C ARG A 138 -22.80 7.17 1.59
N VAL A 139 -24.11 7.28 1.44
CA VAL A 139 -25.00 6.12 1.37
C VAL A 139 -25.07 5.69 -0.10
N LEU A 140 -24.75 4.45 -0.35
CA LEU A 140 -24.76 3.85 -1.69
C LEU A 140 -26.19 3.41 -2.06
N ALA A 141 -26.47 3.27 -3.34
CA ALA A 141 -27.73 2.66 -3.76
C ALA A 141 -27.86 1.27 -3.10
N GLY A 142 -28.99 1.00 -2.47
CA GLY A 142 -29.16 -0.21 -1.64
C GLY A 142 -29.01 0.03 -0.14
N GLY A 143 -28.74 1.27 0.32
CA GLY A 143 -28.78 1.68 1.73
C GLY A 143 -27.52 1.41 2.56
N GLN A 144 -26.51 0.74 1.98
CA GLN A 144 -25.24 0.51 2.65
C GLN A 144 -24.35 1.76 2.63
N SER A 145 -23.65 2.09 3.72
CA SER A 145 -22.68 3.17 3.70
C SER A 145 -21.39 2.75 2.98
N LEU A 146 -20.70 3.71 2.35
CA LEU A 146 -19.39 3.49 1.76
C LEU A 146 -18.40 2.94 2.80
N GLU A 147 -18.45 3.46 4.02
CA GLU A 147 -17.57 3.04 5.11
C GLU A 147 -17.81 1.59 5.54
N THR A 148 -19.06 1.12 5.57
CA THR A 148 -19.38 -0.29 5.82
C THR A 148 -18.80 -1.18 4.73
N ARG A 149 -18.92 -0.77 3.46
CA ARG A 149 -18.36 -1.52 2.33
C ARG A 149 -16.84 -1.54 2.37
N ARG A 150 -16.19 -0.41 2.67
CA ARG A 150 -14.73 -0.34 2.87
C ARG A 150 -14.25 -1.36 3.90
N LYS A 151 -14.96 -1.50 5.03
CA LYS A 151 -14.63 -2.49 6.06
C LYS A 151 -14.68 -3.92 5.52
N HIS A 152 -15.71 -4.28 4.73
CA HIS A 152 -15.77 -5.60 4.09
C HIS A 152 -14.57 -5.85 3.16
N TYR A 153 -14.16 -4.84 2.38
CA TYR A 153 -12.97 -4.96 1.53
C TYR A 153 -11.68 -5.09 2.35
N ASN A 154 -11.60 -4.47 3.51
CA ASN A 154 -10.48 -4.67 4.43
C ASN A 154 -10.44 -6.10 5.02
N GLU A 155 -11.60 -6.72 5.30
CA GLU A 155 -11.63 -8.14 5.69
C GLU A 155 -11.07 -9.03 4.58
N ILE A 156 -11.41 -8.76 3.32
CA ILE A 156 -10.84 -9.49 2.17
C ILE A 156 -9.31 -9.32 2.14
N VAL A 157 -8.78 -8.13 2.40
CA VAL A 157 -7.33 -7.89 2.49
C VAL A 157 -6.70 -8.78 3.58
N ARG A 158 -7.29 -8.84 4.78
CA ARG A 158 -6.81 -9.69 5.89
C ARG A 158 -6.80 -11.16 5.53
N GLU A 159 -7.90 -11.64 4.94
CA GLU A 159 -8.04 -13.03 4.50
C GLU A 159 -7.03 -13.39 3.39
N VAL A 160 -6.84 -12.49 2.40
CA VAL A 160 -5.84 -12.69 1.34
C VAL A 160 -4.43 -12.70 1.93
N ALA A 161 -4.10 -11.79 2.84
CA ALA A 161 -2.79 -11.76 3.48
C ALA A 161 -2.50 -13.08 4.21
N ALA A 162 -3.47 -13.59 4.97
CA ALA A 162 -3.36 -14.87 5.69
C ALA A 162 -3.22 -16.06 4.71
N ALA A 163 -4.10 -16.15 3.70
CA ALA A 163 -4.12 -17.24 2.74
C ALA A 163 -2.84 -17.30 1.88
N THR A 164 -2.32 -16.15 1.49
CA THR A 164 -1.11 -16.04 0.66
C THR A 164 0.17 -15.93 1.49
N ARG A 165 0.08 -15.82 2.82
CA ARG A 165 1.24 -15.66 3.73
C ARG A 165 2.12 -14.47 3.36
N VAL A 166 1.51 -13.35 2.98
CA VAL A 166 2.21 -12.07 2.84
C VAL A 166 2.08 -11.27 4.14
N ILE A 167 2.91 -10.26 4.28
CA ILE A 167 2.90 -9.40 5.47
C ILE A 167 1.65 -8.50 5.40
N LEU A 168 0.81 -8.56 6.42
CA LEU A 168 -0.30 -7.62 6.58
C LEU A 168 0.21 -6.34 7.27
N CYS A 169 -0.03 -5.18 6.66
CA CYS A 169 0.03 -3.90 7.32
C CYS A 169 -1.41 -3.41 7.54
N ASP A 170 -1.92 -3.59 8.76
CA ASP A 170 -3.30 -3.23 9.09
C ASP A 170 -3.43 -1.73 9.38
N ILE A 171 -3.55 -0.94 8.32
CA ILE A 171 -3.71 0.51 8.39
C ILE A 171 -5.03 0.89 9.05
N GLU A 172 -6.10 0.13 8.84
CA GLU A 172 -7.37 0.38 9.56
C GLU A 172 -7.17 0.31 11.06
N GLN A 173 -6.47 -0.71 11.54
CA GLN A 173 -6.17 -0.87 12.97
C GLN A 173 -5.23 0.24 13.48
N ALA A 174 -4.26 0.65 12.68
CA ALA A 174 -3.38 1.76 13.04
C ALA A 174 -4.17 3.07 13.22
N PHE A 175 -5.11 3.36 12.32
CA PHE A 175 -5.98 4.54 12.44
C PHE A 175 -7.03 4.41 13.54
N ALA A 176 -7.41 3.21 13.96
CA ALA A 176 -8.33 3.00 15.10
C ALA A 176 -7.72 3.46 16.44
N THR A 177 -6.42 3.71 16.53
CA THR A 177 -5.77 4.30 17.71
C THR A 177 -5.98 5.81 17.83
N ILE A 178 -6.47 6.46 16.78
CA ILE A 178 -6.73 7.90 16.72
C ILE A 178 -8.13 8.16 17.29
N ALA A 179 -8.23 9.14 18.18
CA ALA A 179 -9.52 9.54 18.71
C ALA A 179 -10.46 10.02 17.58
N PRO A 180 -11.76 9.67 17.59
CA PRO A 180 -12.67 9.98 16.49
C PRO A 180 -12.70 11.47 16.09
N GLU A 181 -12.60 12.37 17.07
CA GLU A 181 -12.56 13.82 16.85
C GLU A 181 -11.28 14.30 16.14
N GLN A 182 -10.19 13.51 16.19
CA GLN A 182 -8.91 13.80 15.56
C GLN A 182 -8.80 13.19 14.15
N LEU A 183 -9.70 12.27 13.78
CA LEU A 183 -9.66 11.64 12.47
C LEU A 183 -9.75 12.66 11.32
N LYS A 184 -10.51 13.75 11.53
CA LYS A 184 -10.61 14.85 10.55
C LYS A 184 -9.26 15.50 10.22
N ASP A 185 -8.32 15.50 11.19
CA ASP A 185 -7.00 16.11 10.99
C ASP A 185 -6.06 15.18 10.19
N MET A 186 -6.39 13.89 10.13
CA MET A 186 -5.68 12.88 9.32
C MET A 186 -6.09 12.88 7.87
N LEU A 187 -7.20 13.53 7.54
CA LEU A 187 -7.78 13.56 6.20
C LEU A 187 -7.74 14.98 5.64
N LEU A 188 -7.85 15.09 4.33
CA LEU A 188 -8.08 16.39 3.70
C LEU A 188 -9.45 16.93 4.13
N PRO A 189 -9.61 18.27 4.19
CA PRO A 189 -10.89 18.87 4.60
C PRO A 189 -11.99 18.63 3.56
N GLU A 190 -13.21 18.97 3.93
CA GLU A 190 -14.36 19.02 3.00
C GLU A 190 -14.01 19.80 1.73
N PRO A 191 -14.43 19.38 0.55
CA PRO A 191 -15.37 18.26 0.30
C PRO A 191 -14.70 16.88 0.12
N ASP A 192 -13.40 16.75 0.30
CA ASP A 192 -12.67 15.49 0.04
C ASP A 192 -12.92 14.46 1.13
N VAL A 193 -12.49 14.69 2.35
CA VAL A 193 -12.63 13.86 3.57
C VAL A 193 -12.32 12.36 3.39
N LEU A 194 -11.55 12.05 2.35
CA LEU A 194 -11.12 10.69 2.02
C LEU A 194 -9.59 10.58 1.94
N HIS A 195 -8.93 11.49 1.21
CA HIS A 195 -7.49 11.43 1.04
C HIS A 195 -6.77 11.89 2.30
N LEU A 196 -5.57 11.36 2.49
CA LEU A 196 -4.76 11.66 3.66
C LEU A 196 -4.24 13.10 3.63
N SER A 197 -4.34 13.80 4.75
CA SER A 197 -3.62 15.05 5.02
C SER A 197 -2.12 14.77 5.23
N GLN A 198 -1.32 15.81 5.42
CA GLN A 198 0.08 15.64 5.82
C GLN A 198 0.20 14.78 7.10
N ALA A 199 -0.63 15.03 8.11
CA ALA A 199 -0.64 14.25 9.35
C ALA A 199 -1.03 12.79 9.09
N GLY A 200 -2.03 12.56 8.23
CA GLY A 200 -2.43 11.21 7.81
C GLY A 200 -1.30 10.46 7.09
N HIS A 201 -0.57 11.14 6.22
CA HIS A 201 0.61 10.54 5.57
C HIS A 201 1.72 10.20 6.57
N GLN A 202 1.98 11.05 7.56
CA GLN A 202 2.94 10.76 8.64
C GLN A 202 2.50 9.54 9.46
N HIS A 203 1.23 9.47 9.81
CA HIS A 203 0.68 8.34 10.56
C HIS A 203 0.74 7.03 9.75
N TYR A 204 0.39 7.06 8.47
CA TYR A 204 0.54 5.92 7.57
C TYR A 204 2.00 5.47 7.46
N ALA A 205 2.93 6.41 7.28
CA ALA A 205 4.36 6.11 7.22
C ALA A 205 4.85 5.44 8.50
N ALA A 206 4.45 5.94 9.66
CA ALA A 206 4.80 5.34 10.95
C ALA A 206 4.28 3.91 11.11
N ALA A 207 3.07 3.61 10.59
CA ALA A 207 2.49 2.28 10.64
C ALA A 207 3.20 1.28 9.72
N ILE A 208 3.54 1.66 8.49
CA ILE A 208 4.13 0.72 7.51
C ILE A 208 5.64 0.55 7.66
N LEU A 209 6.36 1.56 8.14
CA LEU A 209 7.83 1.57 8.22
C LEU A 209 8.41 0.35 8.95
N PRO A 210 7.91 -0.10 10.12
CA PRO A 210 8.46 -1.27 10.81
C PRO A 210 8.37 -2.55 9.99
N HIS A 211 7.34 -2.70 9.14
CA HIS A 211 7.21 -3.85 8.24
C HIS A 211 8.28 -3.84 7.16
N LEU A 212 8.54 -2.67 6.56
CA LEU A 212 9.54 -2.52 5.51
C LEU A 212 10.97 -2.64 6.07
N GLN A 213 11.23 -2.13 7.27
CA GLN A 213 12.50 -2.34 7.96
C GLN A 213 12.83 -3.82 8.12
N ARG A 214 11.85 -4.62 8.62
CA ARG A 214 12.01 -6.09 8.73
C ARG A 214 12.25 -6.77 7.38
N CYS A 215 11.61 -6.30 6.30
CA CYS A 215 11.86 -6.83 4.96
C CYS A 215 13.31 -6.58 4.52
N VAL A 216 13.78 -5.35 4.68
CA VAL A 216 15.17 -4.94 4.35
C VAL A 216 16.18 -5.72 5.18
N GLU A 217 15.99 -5.81 6.49
CA GLU A 217 16.87 -6.57 7.39
C GLU A 217 16.96 -8.04 7.01
N ASN A 218 15.85 -8.66 6.61
CA ASN A 218 15.84 -10.05 6.17
C ASN A 218 16.60 -10.26 4.84
N ILE A 219 16.59 -9.27 3.94
CA ILE A 219 17.35 -9.32 2.70
C ILE A 219 18.84 -9.21 3.01
N ILE A 220 19.25 -8.20 3.77
CA ILE A 220 20.66 -7.96 4.15
C ILE A 220 21.26 -9.19 4.83
N ARG A 221 20.60 -9.73 5.86
CA ARG A 221 21.09 -10.93 6.59
C ARG A 221 21.26 -12.16 5.71
N ARG A 222 20.40 -12.35 4.70
CA ARG A 222 20.52 -13.51 3.78
C ARG A 222 21.72 -13.36 2.85
N GLU A 223 22.01 -12.16 2.40
CA GLU A 223 23.15 -11.91 1.52
C GLU A 223 24.48 -12.02 2.29
N GLU A 224 24.53 -11.53 3.53
CA GLU A 224 25.67 -11.74 4.43
C GLU A 224 25.93 -13.25 4.72
N SER A 225 24.86 -14.06 4.79
CA SER A 225 24.98 -15.49 5.02
C SER A 225 25.36 -16.30 3.77
N ALA A 226 25.26 -15.68 2.59
CA ALA A 226 25.57 -16.31 1.30
C ALA A 226 26.94 -15.90 0.74
N ALA A 227 27.60 -14.91 1.35
CA ALA A 227 28.93 -14.40 1.00
C ALA A 227 30.04 -15.09 1.81
#